data_04616d86b484a8bb33550e21982ee223
#
_entry.id   04616d86b484a8bb33550e21982ee223
#
_cell.length_a   1.000
_cell.length_b   1.000
_cell.length_c   1.000
_cell.angle_alpha   90.00
_cell.angle_beta   90.00
_cell.angle_gamma   90.00
#
_symmetry.space_group_name_H-M   'P 1'
#
loop_
_entity.id
_entity.type
_entity.pdbx_description
1 polymer ?
#
loop_
_entity_poly.entity_id
_entity_poly.type
_entity_poly.pdbx_seq_one_letter_code
_entity_poly.pdbx_strand_id
1 'polypeptide(L)' 'MKSIKAAISELKKMDERKRLQEKLALLPDLPGCYLMKDEHDQVIYVGKAKVLKNRVRSYFVGSHDGKTQALVNEIRDFE' A
#
# COMPACT_ATOMS: atom_id res chain seq x y z
N MET A 1 -7.92 -28.22 6.42
CA MET A 1 -9.01 -27.32 6.86
C MET A 1 -8.40 -26.05 7.45
N LYS A 2 -8.80 -24.89 6.94
CA LYS A 2 -8.30 -23.62 7.49
C LYS A 2 -8.91 -23.38 8.87
N SER A 3 -8.09 -22.94 9.81
CA SER A 3 -8.58 -22.56 11.14
C SER A 3 -9.41 -21.26 11.05
N ILE A 4 -10.27 -21.03 12.03
CA ILE A 4 -11.04 -19.78 12.14
C ILE A 4 -10.09 -18.57 12.16
N LYS A 5 -8.95 -18.71 12.82
CA LYS A 5 -7.91 -17.69 12.90
C LYS A 5 -7.35 -17.30 11.53
N ALA A 6 -7.12 -18.29 10.65
CA ALA A 6 -6.65 -18.03 9.29
C ALA A 6 -7.73 -17.33 8.45
N ALA A 7 -8.99 -17.72 8.59
CA ALA A 7 -10.10 -17.07 7.90
C ALA A 7 -10.25 -15.60 8.32
N ILE A 8 -10.14 -15.30 9.60
CA ILE A 8 -10.19 -13.93 10.12
C ILE A 8 -9.01 -13.10 9.59
N SER A 9 -7.80 -13.68 9.54
CA SER A 9 -6.63 -13.02 8.95
C SER A 9 -6.82 -12.68 7.48
N GLU A 10 -7.40 -13.59 6.70
CA GLU A 10 -7.68 -13.34 5.28
C GLU A 10 -8.71 -12.22 5.09
N LEU A 11 -9.76 -12.20 5.90
CA LEU A 11 -10.76 -11.13 5.88
C LEU A 11 -10.15 -9.77 6.21
N LYS A 12 -9.29 -9.70 7.20
CA LYS A 12 -8.57 -8.46 7.56
C LYS A 12 -7.70 -7.97 6.41
N LYS A 13 -7.00 -8.86 5.71
CA LYS A 13 -6.19 -8.49 4.54
C LYS A 13 -7.04 -7.94 3.41
N MET A 14 -8.20 -8.51 3.17
CA MET A 14 -9.14 -8.01 2.16
C MET A 14 -9.65 -6.61 2.53
N ASP A 15 -10.00 -6.38 3.78
CA ASP A 15 -10.43 -5.07 4.26
C ASP A 15 -9.32 -4.02 4.14
N GLU A 16 -8.08 -4.38 4.46
CA GLU A 16 -6.92 -3.50 4.31
C GLU A 16 -6.70 -3.10 2.85
N ARG A 17 -6.78 -4.04 1.92
CA ARG A 17 -6.65 -3.77 0.48
C ARG A 17 -7.75 -2.85 -0.03
N LYS A 18 -8.98 -3.10 0.38
CA LYS A 18 -10.13 -2.26 0.01
C LYS A 18 -9.93 -0.83 0.52
N ARG A 19 -9.52 -0.68 1.77
CA ARG A 19 -9.22 0.61 2.37
C ARG A 19 -8.12 1.36 1.62
N LEU A 20 -7.05 0.65 1.22
CA LEU A 20 -5.97 1.23 0.43
C LEU A 20 -6.46 1.69 -0.94
N GLN A 21 -7.31 0.93 -1.61
CA GLN A 21 -7.88 1.31 -2.89
C GLN A 21 -8.77 2.56 -2.77
N GLU A 22 -9.57 2.65 -1.73
CA GLU A 22 -10.38 3.82 -1.45
C GLU A 22 -9.51 5.05 -1.20
N LYS A 23 -8.43 4.88 -0.44
CA LYS A 23 -7.46 5.92 -0.16
C LYS A 23 -6.75 6.41 -1.43
N LEU A 24 -6.39 5.48 -2.32
CA LEU A 24 -5.80 5.80 -3.62
C LEU A 24 -6.71 6.67 -4.46
N ALA A 25 -7.99 6.38 -4.46
CA ALA A 25 -8.98 7.14 -5.22
C ALA A 25 -9.10 8.60 -4.76
N LEU A 26 -8.77 8.87 -3.50
CA LEU A 26 -8.83 10.21 -2.91
C LEU A 26 -7.54 11.02 -3.13
N LEU A 27 -6.47 10.41 -3.63
CA LEU A 27 -5.22 11.13 -3.87
C LEU A 27 -5.37 12.14 -5.01
N PRO A 28 -4.79 13.34 -4.84
CA PRO A 28 -4.82 14.34 -5.90
C PRO A 28 -3.84 14.02 -7.02
N ASP A 29 -4.12 14.52 -8.24
CA ASP A 29 -3.20 14.49 -9.37
C ASP A 29 -2.22 15.67 -9.29
N LEU A 30 -1.65 15.90 -8.12
CA LEU A 30 -0.76 17.01 -7.81
C LEU A 30 0.60 16.49 -7.35
N PRO A 31 1.66 17.34 -7.46
CA PRO A 31 2.96 16.96 -6.92
C PRO A 31 2.95 16.96 -5.40
N GLY A 32 3.80 16.14 -4.81
CA GLY A 32 3.95 16.08 -3.37
C GLY A 32 4.83 14.94 -2.91
N CYS A 33 4.87 14.74 -1.60
CA CYS A 33 5.57 13.65 -0.95
C CYS A 33 4.59 12.60 -0.47
N TYR A 34 5.05 11.35 -0.42
CA TYR A 34 4.27 10.25 0.14
C TYR A 34 5.11 9.42 1.10
N LEU A 35 4.46 8.89 2.12
CA LEU A 35 5.07 8.03 3.13
C LEU A 35 4.42 6.66 3.05
N MET A 36 5.24 5.60 2.94
CA MET A 36 4.76 4.22 2.99
C MET A 36 4.98 3.66 4.39
N LYS A 37 3.97 2.99 4.93
CA LYS A 37 3.99 2.46 6.30
C LYS A 37 3.77 0.97 6.31
N ASP A 38 4.37 0.29 7.29
CA ASP A 38 4.21 -1.14 7.53
C ASP A 38 3.04 -1.44 8.47
N GLU A 39 2.90 -2.70 8.88
CA GLU A 39 1.85 -3.15 9.80
C GLU A 39 1.95 -2.56 11.20
N HIS A 40 3.14 -2.03 11.56
CA HIS A 40 3.40 -1.38 12.85
C HIS A 40 3.28 0.15 12.79
N ASP A 41 2.72 0.67 11.69
CA ASP A 41 2.58 2.10 11.44
C ASP A 41 3.92 2.84 11.37
N GLN A 42 5.00 2.13 11.07
CA GLN A 42 6.32 2.70 10.89
C GLN A 42 6.54 3.10 9.43
N VAL A 43 7.16 4.26 9.22
CA VAL A 43 7.50 4.73 7.88
C VAL A 43 8.67 3.90 7.35
N ILE A 44 8.45 3.16 6.28
CA ILE A 44 9.45 2.31 5.64
C ILE A 44 9.99 2.89 4.34
N TYR A 45 9.33 3.90 3.79
CA TYR A 45 9.78 4.58 2.59
C TYR A 45 9.18 5.97 2.50
N VAL A 46 9.97 6.92 2.01
CA VAL A 46 9.53 8.30 1.73
C VAL A 46 9.90 8.62 0.28
N GLY A 47 8.94 9.10 -0.49
CA GLY A 47 9.16 9.44 -1.88
C GLY A 47 8.54 10.77 -2.27
N LYS A 48 8.97 11.28 -3.43
CA LYS A 48 8.40 12.48 -4.06
C LYS A 48 7.85 12.11 -5.43
N ALA A 49 6.79 12.78 -5.84
CA ALA A 49 6.18 12.53 -7.13
C ALA A 49 5.63 13.83 -7.72
N LYS A 50 5.65 13.92 -9.05
CA LYS A 50 5.00 15.02 -9.78
C LYS A 50 3.49 14.82 -9.82
N VAL A 51 3.02 13.57 -9.87
CA VAL A 51 1.61 13.20 -9.80
C VAL A 51 1.48 12.11 -8.74
N LEU A 52 1.07 12.49 -7.54
CA LEU A 52 0.99 11.59 -6.38
C LEU A 52 0.14 10.36 -6.65
N LYS A 53 -1.05 10.54 -7.19
CA LYS A 53 -1.98 9.45 -7.45
C LYS A 53 -1.35 8.36 -8.32
N ASN A 54 -0.73 8.74 -9.43
CA ASN A 54 -0.11 7.79 -10.36
C ASN A 54 1.08 7.08 -9.71
N ARG A 55 1.90 7.82 -8.98
CA ARG A 55 3.11 7.26 -8.35
C ARG A 55 2.76 6.28 -7.24
N VAL A 56 1.88 6.67 -6.34
CA VAL A 56 1.46 5.79 -5.23
C VAL A 56 0.74 4.57 -5.77
N ARG A 57 -0.15 4.75 -6.75
CA ARG A 57 -0.85 3.65 -7.39
C ARG A 57 0.11 2.64 -8.02
N SER A 58 1.25 3.09 -8.57
CA SER A 58 2.20 2.21 -9.23
C SER A 58 2.77 1.12 -8.31
N TYR A 59 2.77 1.34 -6.99
CA TYR A 59 3.20 0.33 -6.02
C TYR A 59 2.20 -0.82 -5.86
N PHE A 60 0.95 -0.61 -6.22
CA PHE A 60 -0.14 -1.57 -5.99
C PHE A 60 -0.63 -2.24 -7.28
N VAL A 61 -0.07 -1.88 -8.44
CA VAL A 61 -0.44 -2.46 -9.72
C VAL A 61 0.81 -2.87 -10.51
N GLY A 62 0.68 -3.91 -11.33
CA GLY A 62 1.75 -4.38 -12.20
C GLY A 62 2.83 -5.19 -11.49
N SER A 63 3.90 -5.49 -12.22
CA SER A 63 5.06 -6.23 -11.72
C SER A 63 6.17 -5.27 -11.31
N HIS A 64 6.93 -5.65 -10.28
CA HIS A 64 8.02 -4.85 -9.74
C HIS A 64 9.33 -5.64 -9.72
N ASP A 65 10.46 -4.93 -9.69
CA ASP A 65 11.76 -5.55 -9.47
C ASP A 65 11.88 -6.10 -8.04
N GLY A 66 12.97 -6.82 -7.73
CA GLY A 66 13.12 -7.49 -6.44
C GLY A 66 13.06 -6.55 -5.24
N LYS A 67 13.70 -5.37 -5.32
CA LYS A 67 13.69 -4.37 -4.25
C LYS A 67 12.31 -3.76 -4.05
N THR A 68 11.68 -3.35 -5.13
CA THR A 68 10.35 -2.74 -5.09
C THR A 68 9.31 -3.76 -4.64
N GLN A 69 9.40 -5.00 -5.09
CA GLN A 69 8.49 -6.05 -4.67
C GLN A 69 8.60 -6.34 -3.17
N ALA A 70 9.81 -6.36 -2.63
CA ALA A 70 10.01 -6.54 -1.19
C ALA A 70 9.37 -5.40 -0.39
N LEU A 71 9.53 -4.16 -0.85
CA LEU A 71 8.88 -2.99 -0.25
C LEU A 71 7.35 -3.12 -0.31
N VAL A 72 6.80 -3.43 -1.49
CA VAL A 72 5.35 -3.57 -1.70
C VAL A 72 4.76 -4.61 -0.76
N ASN A 73 5.47 -5.71 -0.52
CA ASN A 73 5.01 -6.77 0.38
C ASN A 73 4.89 -6.29 1.84
N GLU A 74 5.65 -5.28 2.24
CA GLU A 74 5.64 -4.73 3.59
C GLU A 74 4.65 -3.57 3.77
N ILE A 75 4.22 -2.93 2.67
CA ILE A 75 3.32 -1.78 2.74
C ILE A 75 1.94 -2.22 3.24
N ARG A 76 1.46 -1.55 4.28
CA ARG A 76 0.11 -1.73 4.83
C ARG A 76 -0.71 -0.44 4.81
N ASP A 77 -0.05 0.71 4.67
CA ASP A 77 -0.71 2.01 4.62
C ASP A 77 0.21 3.04 3.96
N PHE A 78 -0.34 4.19 3.62
CA PHE A 78 0.43 5.32 3.09
C PHE A 78 -0.21 6.65 3.49
N GLU A 79 0.61 7.69 3.48
CA GLU A 79 0.17 9.07 3.69
C GLU A 79 0.75 10.03 2.66
#